data_36e24f64ad4ec8737a7d961f5f731b1d
#
_entry.id   36e24f64ad4ec8737a7d961f5f731b1d
#
_cell.length_a   1.000
_cell.length_b   1.000
_cell.length_c   1.000
_cell.angle_alpha   90.00
_cell.angle_beta   90.00
_cell.angle_gamma   90.00
#
_symmetry.space_group_name_H-M   'P 1'
#
loop_
_entity.id
_entity.type
_entity.pdbx_description
1 polymer ?
#
loop_
_entity_poly.entity_id
_entity_poly.type
_entity_poly.pdbx_seq_one_letter_code
_entity_poly.pdbx_strand_id
1 'polypeptide(L)'
;IRDSLSLHQIIVKADQRARAIDIYENLNRGGVCLNTFDLIMARVAKVNKENFNQRIRRLMMEKKTYPDKVLPDKIRMVLVNDIQNHKYNATGNTKCLNEAKNELNVKYVDIFLDVLGLYSYVPNLDPDQIKLDYIKKARILDLKPEDIDKNCDKVIEAIDRAMFFLQTRCGIRSLQEVNYSLMVVLIAVVFIEDTYFYDKDVHDLIEGWYWSVLFSGEYDKDQNVNFINNLKNMLKTVKKQMKADWIIAITANVFLMTNFSDKQLLLMDKAAEDRYPKRIMAIFVCQYMLSRTYKDMFDSSKTISVFCKEAAELQMHHIIPLGTAKKIGEVTADLRKNPKHICNSPLNFVLITKEANKEISDEALDKYVTKITPEAKAELFITAYTTEDSVNTDEKIYGILENRFDMMNGLVRGTINDRLMSWK
;
A
#
# COMPACT_ATOMS: atom_id res chain seq x y z
N ILE A 1 -56.00 4.10 -9.34
CA ILE A 1 -54.54 3.95 -9.17
C ILE A 1 -54.11 2.46 -9.20
N ARG A 2 -54.99 1.51 -8.77
CA ARG A 2 -54.64 0.07 -8.74
C ARG A 2 -54.58 -0.60 -10.12
N ASP A 3 -55.24 -0.09 -11.12
CA ASP A 3 -55.39 -0.74 -12.42
C ASP A 3 -54.40 -0.28 -13.51
N SER A 4 -53.43 0.60 -13.13
CA SER A 4 -52.43 1.17 -14.06
C SER A 4 -50.97 0.82 -13.73
N LEU A 5 -50.70 -0.07 -12.77
CA LEU A 5 -49.38 -0.53 -12.45
C LEU A 5 -48.98 -1.73 -13.30
N SER A 6 -48.18 -1.51 -14.33
CA SER A 6 -47.51 -2.58 -15.08
C SER A 6 -46.13 -2.87 -14.47
N LEU A 7 -45.91 -4.11 -14.04
CA LEU A 7 -44.59 -4.59 -13.61
C LEU A 7 -43.85 -5.14 -14.85
N HIS A 8 -42.76 -4.49 -15.23
CA HIS A 8 -41.87 -5.01 -16.25
C HIS A 8 -40.98 -6.09 -15.67
N GLN A 9 -41.07 -7.31 -16.22
CA GLN A 9 -40.20 -8.42 -15.82
C GLN A 9 -39.17 -8.67 -16.90
N ILE A 10 -37.88 -8.64 -16.55
CA ILE A 10 -36.80 -9.06 -17.43
C ILE A 10 -36.40 -10.48 -17.02
N ILE A 11 -36.63 -11.42 -17.91
CA ILE A 11 -36.27 -12.83 -17.70
C ILE A 11 -34.89 -13.07 -18.35
N VAL A 12 -33.93 -13.48 -17.55
CA VAL A 12 -32.58 -13.85 -18.01
C VAL A 12 -32.38 -15.33 -17.79
N LYS A 13 -31.88 -16.05 -18.82
CA LYS A 13 -31.63 -17.49 -18.72
C LYS A 13 -30.55 -17.78 -17.66
N ALA A 14 -30.61 -18.95 -17.03
CA ALA A 14 -29.71 -19.34 -15.94
C ALA A 14 -28.22 -19.36 -16.35
N ASP A 15 -27.94 -19.62 -17.64
CA ASP A 15 -26.59 -19.60 -18.22
C ASP A 15 -26.07 -18.18 -18.52
N GLN A 16 -26.91 -17.14 -18.44
CA GLN A 16 -26.57 -15.74 -18.69
C GLN A 16 -26.45 -14.90 -17.39
N ARG A 17 -26.03 -15.50 -16.32
CA ARG A 17 -26.03 -14.88 -15.00
C ARG A 17 -25.16 -13.60 -14.91
N ALA A 18 -24.00 -13.55 -15.59
CA ALA A 18 -23.18 -12.35 -15.68
C ALA A 18 -23.96 -11.18 -16.30
N ARG A 19 -24.72 -11.46 -17.39
CA ARG A 19 -25.61 -10.48 -18.05
C ARG A 19 -26.74 -10.02 -17.16
N ALA A 20 -27.27 -10.91 -16.31
CA ALA A 20 -28.30 -10.54 -15.34
C ALA A 20 -27.79 -9.55 -14.32
N ILE A 21 -26.52 -9.68 -13.87
CA ILE A 21 -25.88 -8.77 -12.95
C ILE A 21 -25.68 -7.40 -13.60
N ASP A 22 -25.17 -7.35 -14.83
CA ASP A 22 -24.99 -6.10 -15.58
C ASP A 22 -26.33 -5.39 -15.82
N ILE A 23 -27.38 -6.14 -16.18
CA ILE A 23 -28.73 -5.59 -16.35
C ILE A 23 -29.23 -5.03 -15.02
N TYR A 24 -29.07 -5.75 -13.93
CA TYR A 24 -29.52 -5.35 -12.61
C TYR A 24 -28.76 -4.10 -12.11
N GLU A 25 -27.43 -4.05 -12.28
CA GLU A 25 -26.61 -2.87 -11.98
C GLU A 25 -27.05 -1.66 -12.83
N ASN A 26 -27.36 -1.88 -14.11
CA ASN A 26 -27.83 -0.81 -15.02
C ASN A 26 -29.23 -0.31 -14.69
N LEU A 27 -30.17 -1.20 -14.32
CA LEU A 27 -31.52 -0.83 -13.92
C LEU A 27 -31.57 -0.02 -12.62
N ASN A 28 -30.57 -0.23 -11.72
CA ASN A 28 -30.47 0.49 -10.45
C ASN A 28 -29.74 1.84 -10.57
N ARG A 29 -29.28 2.26 -11.76
CA ARG A 29 -28.64 3.58 -11.96
C ARG A 29 -29.54 4.78 -11.64
N GLY A 30 -30.86 4.59 -11.52
CA GLY A 30 -31.81 5.61 -11.08
C GLY A 30 -32.15 5.58 -9.59
N GLY A 31 -31.59 4.62 -8.81
CA GLY A 31 -31.77 4.44 -7.37
C GLY A 31 -30.44 4.18 -6.65
N VAL A 32 -30.48 3.54 -5.49
CA VAL A 32 -29.27 3.06 -4.79
C VAL A 32 -28.71 1.88 -5.58
N CYS A 33 -27.57 2.08 -6.26
CA CYS A 33 -26.90 1.03 -7.01
C CYS A 33 -26.46 -0.08 -6.05
N LEU A 34 -27.05 -1.29 -6.22
CA LEU A 34 -26.59 -2.48 -5.52
C LEU A 34 -25.33 -3.03 -6.19
N ASN A 35 -24.28 -3.19 -5.40
CA ASN A 35 -23.02 -3.77 -5.84
C ASN A 35 -22.96 -5.29 -5.54
N THR A 36 -21.89 -5.96 -5.94
CA THR A 36 -21.66 -7.39 -5.70
C THR A 36 -21.76 -7.76 -4.21
N PHE A 37 -21.25 -6.90 -3.33
CA PHE A 37 -21.28 -7.11 -1.89
C PHE A 37 -22.70 -7.05 -1.33
N ASP A 38 -23.53 -6.11 -1.80
CA ASP A 38 -24.95 -6.00 -1.41
C ASP A 38 -25.73 -7.28 -1.79
N LEU A 39 -25.45 -7.85 -2.97
CA LEU A 39 -26.05 -9.10 -3.41
C LEU A 39 -25.62 -10.28 -2.52
N ILE A 40 -24.36 -10.32 -2.12
CA ILE A 40 -23.85 -11.33 -1.20
C ILE A 40 -24.50 -11.18 0.18
N MET A 41 -24.59 -9.97 0.71
CA MET A 41 -25.27 -9.69 1.97
C MET A 41 -26.72 -10.20 1.96
N ALA A 42 -27.47 -9.91 0.88
CA ALA A 42 -28.85 -10.36 0.72
C ALA A 42 -28.98 -11.88 0.64
N ARG A 43 -27.97 -12.57 0.09
CA ARG A 43 -27.95 -14.03 0.00
C ARG A 43 -27.62 -14.69 1.35
N VAL A 44 -26.63 -14.18 2.06
CA VAL A 44 -26.25 -14.69 3.40
C VAL A 44 -27.39 -14.49 4.41
N ALA A 45 -28.15 -13.41 4.29
CA ALA A 45 -29.32 -13.16 5.15
C ALA A 45 -30.41 -14.27 5.08
N LYS A 46 -30.36 -15.14 4.05
CA LYS A 46 -31.27 -16.30 3.95
C LYS A 46 -30.85 -17.48 4.84
N VAL A 47 -29.55 -17.56 5.16
CA VAL A 47 -28.98 -18.69 5.94
C VAL A 47 -28.56 -18.27 7.34
N ASN A 48 -28.25 -16.99 7.57
CA ASN A 48 -27.87 -16.45 8.86
C ASN A 48 -28.75 -15.23 9.21
N LYS A 49 -29.28 -15.22 10.44
CA LYS A 49 -30.13 -14.11 10.93
C LYS A 49 -29.30 -12.88 11.34
N GLU A 50 -28.00 -13.02 11.60
CA GLU A 50 -27.14 -11.89 11.89
C GLU A 50 -26.94 -11.04 10.62
N ASN A 51 -27.09 -9.73 10.74
CA ASN A 51 -26.82 -8.83 9.64
C ASN A 51 -25.33 -8.92 9.24
N PHE A 52 -25.06 -9.37 8.02
CA PHE A 52 -23.72 -9.69 7.54
C PHE A 52 -22.76 -8.49 7.63
N ASN A 53 -23.22 -7.28 7.29
CA ASN A 53 -22.44 -6.06 7.40
C ASN A 53 -22.11 -5.73 8.88
N GLN A 54 -23.07 -5.89 9.78
CA GLN A 54 -22.84 -5.69 11.22
C GLN A 54 -21.85 -6.72 11.77
N ARG A 55 -21.92 -7.98 11.32
CA ARG A 55 -20.95 -9.03 11.69
C ARG A 55 -19.55 -8.65 11.25
N ILE A 56 -19.34 -8.23 9.99
CA ILE A 56 -18.03 -7.80 9.51
C ILE A 56 -17.47 -6.67 10.38
N ARG A 57 -18.27 -5.65 10.65
CA ARG A 57 -17.83 -4.50 11.47
C ARG A 57 -17.49 -4.91 12.90
N ARG A 58 -18.30 -5.75 13.52
CA ARG A 58 -18.04 -6.27 14.86
C ARG A 58 -16.70 -7.01 14.90
N LEU A 59 -16.46 -7.92 13.96
CA LEU A 59 -15.22 -8.68 13.86
C LEU A 59 -14.00 -7.80 13.57
N MET A 60 -14.16 -6.74 12.77
CA MET A 60 -13.09 -5.77 12.54
C MET A 60 -12.68 -5.02 13.80
N MET A 61 -13.61 -4.78 14.72
CA MET A 61 -13.40 -4.00 15.93
C MET A 61 -13.10 -4.85 17.18
N GLU A 62 -13.21 -6.17 17.06
CA GLU A 62 -12.86 -7.09 18.16
C GLU A 62 -11.38 -6.99 18.54
N LYS A 63 -11.09 -7.26 19.81
CA LYS A 63 -9.71 -7.37 20.29
C LYS A 63 -9.02 -8.56 19.63
N LYS A 64 -7.84 -8.31 19.08
CA LYS A 64 -7.06 -9.32 18.38
C LYS A 64 -5.69 -9.49 19.00
N THR A 65 -5.09 -10.64 18.77
CA THR A 65 -3.74 -10.95 19.21
C THR A 65 -2.80 -10.84 18.02
N TYR A 66 -1.78 -10.01 18.14
CA TYR A 66 -0.74 -9.86 17.13
C TYR A 66 0.60 -10.35 17.68
N PRO A 67 1.44 -10.99 16.85
CA PRO A 67 2.74 -11.46 17.29
C PRO A 67 3.76 -10.29 17.34
N ASP A 68 4.27 -10.00 18.55
CA ASP A 68 5.30 -8.97 18.72
C ASP A 68 6.66 -9.37 18.14
N LYS A 69 6.95 -10.67 18.07
CA LYS A 69 8.20 -11.23 17.54
C LYS A 69 8.42 -10.95 16.04
N VAL A 70 7.36 -10.69 15.27
CA VAL A 70 7.46 -10.39 13.83
C VAL A 70 7.66 -8.90 13.55
N LEU A 71 7.56 -8.04 14.58
CA LEU A 71 7.74 -6.61 14.44
C LEU A 71 9.20 -6.24 14.14
N PRO A 72 9.46 -5.28 13.24
CA PRO A 72 10.76 -4.62 13.16
C PRO A 72 11.10 -3.94 14.48
N ASP A 73 12.39 -3.91 14.86
CA ASP A 73 12.83 -3.45 16.19
C ASP A 73 12.36 -2.03 16.53
N LYS A 74 12.47 -1.08 15.60
CA LYS A 74 12.01 0.30 15.82
C LYS A 74 10.49 0.37 16.06
N ILE A 75 9.72 -0.45 15.37
CA ILE A 75 8.26 -0.54 15.53
C ILE A 75 7.89 -1.25 16.83
N ARG A 76 8.63 -2.29 17.20
CA ARG A 76 8.44 -3.01 18.46
C ARG A 76 8.54 -2.07 19.65
N MET A 77 9.55 -1.19 19.69
CA MET A 77 9.69 -0.20 20.78
C MET A 77 8.49 0.71 20.94
N VAL A 78 7.77 1.01 19.85
CA VAL A 78 6.60 1.91 19.85
C VAL A 78 5.32 1.16 20.17
N LEU A 79 5.14 -0.06 19.63
CA LEU A 79 3.85 -0.71 19.52
C LEU A 79 3.64 -1.91 20.48
N VAL A 80 4.74 -2.47 21.05
CA VAL A 80 4.64 -3.71 21.85
C VAL A 80 3.63 -3.60 23.01
N ASN A 81 3.61 -2.48 23.71
CA ASN A 81 2.69 -2.27 24.83
C ASN A 81 1.23 -2.22 24.36
N ASP A 82 0.95 -1.63 23.20
CA ASP A 82 -0.41 -1.55 22.68
C ASP A 82 -0.89 -2.92 22.19
N ILE A 83 0.00 -3.74 21.62
CA ILE A 83 -0.31 -5.12 21.26
C ILE A 83 -0.60 -5.96 22.53
N GLN A 84 0.27 -5.93 23.51
CA GLN A 84 0.12 -6.72 24.73
C GLN A 84 -1.13 -6.33 25.55
N ASN A 85 -1.50 -5.06 25.51
CA ASN A 85 -2.70 -4.56 26.18
C ASN A 85 -3.97 -4.59 25.30
N HIS A 86 -3.93 -5.23 24.14
CA HIS A 86 -5.05 -5.31 23.17
C HIS A 86 -5.64 -3.95 22.80
N LYS A 87 -4.82 -2.92 22.69
CA LYS A 87 -5.21 -1.58 22.27
C LYS A 87 -5.03 -1.35 20.78
N TYR A 88 -4.15 -2.14 20.15
CA TYR A 88 -3.89 -2.05 18.72
C TYR A 88 -4.99 -2.77 17.93
N ASN A 89 -5.43 -2.14 16.84
CA ASN A 89 -6.38 -2.72 15.88
C ASN A 89 -5.97 -2.29 14.47
N ALA A 90 -5.48 -3.22 13.66
CA ALA A 90 -4.94 -2.93 12.35
C ALA A 90 -5.98 -2.38 11.38
N THR A 91 -7.15 -2.99 11.29
CA THR A 91 -8.24 -2.55 10.38
C THR A 91 -8.82 -1.20 10.78
N GLY A 92 -8.95 -0.93 12.08
CA GLY A 92 -9.36 0.39 12.59
C GLY A 92 -8.33 1.45 12.26
N ASN A 93 -7.07 1.23 12.62
CA ASN A 93 -5.98 2.17 12.42
C ASN A 93 -5.73 2.49 10.93
N THR A 94 -5.97 1.53 10.03
CA THR A 94 -5.81 1.72 8.59
C THR A 94 -7.08 2.20 7.88
N LYS A 95 -8.09 2.62 8.63
CA LYS A 95 -9.34 3.21 8.10
C LYS A 95 -10.06 2.29 7.11
N CYS A 96 -10.11 0.98 7.40
CA CYS A 96 -10.91 0.03 6.64
C CYS A 96 -12.42 0.28 6.78
N LEU A 97 -12.82 0.96 7.85
CA LEU A 97 -14.17 1.48 8.09
C LEU A 97 -14.17 3.01 7.96
N ASN A 98 -15.12 3.55 7.23
CA ASN A 98 -15.42 4.99 7.24
C ASN A 98 -16.37 5.28 8.41
N GLU A 99 -15.81 5.70 9.54
CA GLU A 99 -16.60 5.94 10.76
C GLU A 99 -17.66 7.02 10.56
N ALA A 100 -17.35 8.10 9.82
CA ALA A 100 -18.28 9.22 9.61
C ALA A 100 -19.56 8.80 8.87
N LYS A 101 -19.45 7.84 7.94
CA LYS A 101 -20.58 7.30 7.18
C LYS A 101 -21.06 5.96 7.74
N ASN A 102 -20.35 5.40 8.67
CA ASN A 102 -20.57 4.05 9.17
C ASN A 102 -20.64 2.99 8.05
N GLU A 103 -19.73 3.11 7.06
CA GLU A 103 -19.66 2.26 5.86
C GLU A 103 -18.28 1.62 5.73
N LEU A 104 -18.23 0.41 5.18
CA LEU A 104 -16.98 -0.22 4.82
C LEU A 104 -16.30 0.57 3.69
N ASN A 105 -14.97 0.66 3.75
CA ASN A 105 -14.20 1.25 2.68
C ASN A 105 -14.36 0.41 1.39
N VAL A 106 -14.56 1.05 0.24
CA VAL A 106 -14.78 0.35 -1.04
C VAL A 106 -13.62 -0.59 -1.37
N LYS A 107 -12.36 -0.16 -1.17
CA LYS A 107 -11.19 -1.05 -1.36
C LYS A 107 -11.23 -2.25 -0.41
N TYR A 108 -11.69 -2.08 0.82
CA TYR A 108 -11.85 -3.19 1.76
C TYR A 108 -12.85 -4.22 1.24
N VAL A 109 -13.97 -3.75 0.73
CA VAL A 109 -15.00 -4.61 0.15
C VAL A 109 -14.46 -5.42 -1.04
N ASP A 110 -13.74 -4.78 -1.96
CA ASP A 110 -13.14 -5.47 -3.10
C ASP A 110 -12.12 -6.53 -2.64
N ILE A 111 -11.22 -6.17 -1.70
CA ILE A 111 -10.24 -7.10 -1.12
C ILE A 111 -10.95 -8.27 -0.42
N PHE A 112 -12.01 -7.99 0.35
CA PHE A 112 -12.78 -9.01 1.03
C PHE A 112 -13.38 -10.02 0.05
N LEU A 113 -13.97 -9.55 -1.04
CA LEU A 113 -14.57 -10.39 -2.08
C LEU A 113 -13.51 -11.25 -2.78
N ASP A 114 -12.37 -10.69 -3.10
CA ASP A 114 -11.28 -11.41 -3.77
C ASP A 114 -10.68 -12.50 -2.87
N VAL A 115 -10.41 -12.20 -1.60
CA VAL A 115 -9.91 -13.19 -0.62
C VAL A 115 -10.96 -14.28 -0.38
N LEU A 116 -12.24 -13.90 -0.24
CA LEU A 116 -13.34 -14.84 -0.05
C LEU A 116 -13.46 -15.81 -1.24
N GLY A 117 -13.39 -15.28 -2.47
CA GLY A 117 -13.44 -16.10 -3.68
C GLY A 117 -12.29 -17.11 -3.74
N LEU A 118 -11.05 -16.66 -3.52
CA LEU A 118 -9.87 -17.54 -3.51
C LEU A 118 -9.98 -18.60 -2.42
N TYR A 119 -10.28 -18.21 -1.19
CA TYR A 119 -10.34 -19.14 -0.06
C TYR A 119 -11.46 -20.16 -0.18
N SER A 120 -12.59 -19.76 -0.77
CA SER A 120 -13.76 -20.66 -0.94
C SER A 120 -13.59 -21.65 -2.08
N TYR A 121 -12.89 -21.27 -3.17
CA TYR A 121 -12.71 -22.14 -4.33
C TYR A 121 -11.44 -22.98 -4.32
N VAL A 122 -10.46 -22.64 -3.48
CA VAL A 122 -9.15 -23.31 -3.47
C VAL A 122 -8.95 -24.04 -2.13
N PRO A 123 -9.28 -25.34 -2.06
CA PRO A 123 -9.09 -26.12 -0.84
C PRO A 123 -7.63 -26.09 -0.39
N ASN A 124 -7.42 -25.85 0.91
CA ASN A 124 -6.08 -25.78 1.53
C ASN A 124 -5.12 -24.81 0.84
N LEU A 125 -5.65 -23.84 0.09
CA LEU A 125 -4.88 -22.89 -0.72
C LEU A 125 -3.81 -23.60 -1.56
N ASP A 126 -4.23 -24.63 -2.31
CA ASP A 126 -3.36 -25.36 -3.23
C ASP A 126 -2.92 -24.43 -4.38
N PRO A 127 -1.60 -24.14 -4.50
CA PRO A 127 -1.10 -23.20 -5.50
C PRO A 127 -1.47 -23.58 -6.94
N ASP A 128 -1.56 -24.87 -7.25
CA ASP A 128 -1.82 -25.33 -8.61
C ASP A 128 -3.28 -25.19 -9.02
N GLN A 129 -4.19 -25.05 -8.05
CA GLN A 129 -5.61 -24.83 -8.27
C GLN A 129 -6.02 -23.36 -8.36
N ILE A 130 -5.12 -22.41 -8.04
CA ILE A 130 -5.42 -20.98 -8.09
C ILE A 130 -5.67 -20.53 -9.53
N LYS A 131 -6.79 -19.82 -9.75
CA LYS A 131 -7.20 -19.27 -11.05
C LYS A 131 -7.67 -17.83 -10.91
N LEU A 132 -7.39 -17.02 -11.92
CA LEU A 132 -7.87 -15.63 -12.02
C LEU A 132 -9.40 -15.55 -11.95
N ASP A 133 -10.08 -16.59 -12.41
CA ASP A 133 -11.55 -16.63 -12.41
C ASP A 133 -12.17 -16.50 -11.01
N TYR A 134 -11.47 -16.92 -9.97
CA TYR A 134 -11.97 -16.92 -8.59
C TYR A 134 -12.09 -15.54 -7.95
N ILE A 135 -11.46 -14.51 -8.53
CA ILE A 135 -11.62 -13.11 -8.11
C ILE A 135 -12.59 -12.32 -9.01
N LYS A 136 -13.22 -12.96 -10.00
CA LYS A 136 -14.22 -12.30 -10.82
C LYS A 136 -15.57 -12.21 -10.09
N LYS A 137 -16.21 -11.05 -10.14
CA LYS A 137 -17.51 -10.78 -9.50
C LYS A 137 -18.55 -11.87 -9.79
N ALA A 138 -18.69 -12.27 -11.06
CA ALA A 138 -19.64 -13.32 -11.45
C ALA A 138 -19.37 -14.64 -10.72
N ARG A 139 -18.09 -15.02 -10.60
CA ARG A 139 -17.69 -16.27 -9.93
C ARG A 139 -17.90 -16.19 -8.42
N ILE A 140 -17.62 -15.03 -7.80
CA ILE A 140 -17.90 -14.81 -6.38
C ILE A 140 -19.38 -14.90 -6.09
N LEU A 141 -20.23 -14.40 -6.98
CA LEU A 141 -21.70 -14.55 -6.89
C LEU A 141 -22.19 -16.00 -7.08
N ASP A 142 -21.38 -16.92 -7.57
CA ASP A 142 -21.72 -18.34 -7.61
C ASP A 142 -21.47 -19.09 -6.29
N LEU A 143 -20.77 -18.49 -5.34
CA LEU A 143 -20.54 -19.08 -4.02
C LEU A 143 -21.88 -19.38 -3.32
N LYS A 144 -21.95 -20.51 -2.64
CA LYS A 144 -23.10 -20.84 -1.81
C LYS A 144 -23.14 -19.93 -0.58
N PRO A 145 -24.33 -19.46 -0.15
CA PRO A 145 -24.44 -18.63 1.05
C PRO A 145 -23.82 -19.27 2.29
N GLU A 146 -23.90 -20.59 2.42
CA GLU A 146 -23.34 -21.37 3.54
C GLU A 146 -21.80 -21.33 3.54
N ASP A 147 -21.16 -21.38 2.36
CA ASP A 147 -19.71 -21.30 2.24
C ASP A 147 -19.23 -19.87 2.53
N ILE A 148 -19.96 -18.85 2.13
CA ILE A 148 -19.67 -17.45 2.47
C ILE A 148 -19.75 -17.26 3.98
N ASP A 149 -20.82 -17.70 4.60
CA ASP A 149 -21.06 -17.59 6.04
C ASP A 149 -19.97 -18.30 6.84
N LYS A 150 -19.57 -19.50 6.43
CA LYS A 150 -18.53 -20.32 7.04
C LYS A 150 -17.15 -19.66 6.95
N ASN A 151 -16.81 -19.06 5.80
CA ASN A 151 -15.47 -18.56 5.50
C ASN A 151 -15.25 -17.11 5.90
N CYS A 152 -16.33 -16.36 6.17
CA CYS A 152 -16.32 -14.92 6.42
C CYS A 152 -15.32 -14.51 7.51
N ASP A 153 -15.35 -15.17 8.68
CA ASP A 153 -14.56 -14.78 9.85
C ASP A 153 -13.06 -14.93 9.58
N LYS A 154 -12.68 -16.05 8.95
CA LYS A 154 -11.28 -16.29 8.52
C LYS A 154 -10.79 -15.24 7.53
N VAL A 155 -11.64 -14.83 6.58
CA VAL A 155 -11.30 -13.81 5.59
C VAL A 155 -11.11 -12.45 6.25
N ILE A 156 -11.98 -12.07 7.18
CA ILE A 156 -11.86 -10.80 7.92
C ILE A 156 -10.57 -10.80 8.75
N GLU A 157 -10.27 -11.90 9.44
CA GLU A 157 -9.03 -12.06 10.20
C GLU A 157 -7.79 -11.96 9.31
N ALA A 158 -7.80 -12.60 8.14
CA ALA A 158 -6.69 -12.57 7.19
C ALA A 158 -6.43 -11.16 6.65
N ILE A 159 -7.47 -10.38 6.35
CA ILE A 159 -7.32 -8.98 5.93
C ILE A 159 -6.78 -8.13 7.08
N ASP A 160 -7.23 -8.34 8.30
CA ASP A 160 -6.69 -7.64 9.46
C ASP A 160 -5.19 -7.90 9.64
N ARG A 161 -4.75 -9.15 9.48
CA ARG A 161 -3.33 -9.55 9.49
C ARG A 161 -2.53 -8.90 8.36
N ALA A 162 -3.13 -8.77 7.18
CA ALA A 162 -2.52 -8.03 6.08
C ALA A 162 -2.38 -6.53 6.40
N MET A 163 -3.37 -5.92 7.03
CA MET A 163 -3.29 -4.52 7.48
C MET A 163 -2.22 -4.34 8.56
N PHE A 164 -2.12 -5.27 9.50
CA PHE A 164 -1.04 -5.29 10.50
C PHE A 164 0.34 -5.30 9.83
N PHE A 165 0.55 -6.18 8.86
CA PHE A 165 1.80 -6.26 8.10
C PHE A 165 2.09 -4.96 7.35
N LEU A 166 1.13 -4.43 6.61
CA LEU A 166 1.30 -3.23 5.81
C LEU A 166 1.62 -2.00 6.67
N GLN A 167 0.98 -1.88 7.81
CA GLN A 167 1.22 -0.77 8.73
C GLN A 167 2.59 -0.90 9.41
N THR A 168 2.92 -2.08 9.92
CA THR A 168 4.15 -2.28 10.71
C THR A 168 5.41 -2.39 9.87
N ARG A 169 5.33 -2.82 8.60
CA ARG A 169 6.50 -3.09 7.74
C ARG A 169 6.55 -2.28 6.45
N CYS A 170 5.40 -1.78 5.97
CA CYS A 170 5.34 -1.13 4.67
C CYS A 170 5.00 0.36 4.72
N GLY A 171 4.91 0.97 5.90
CA GLY A 171 4.68 2.40 6.02
C GLY A 171 3.28 2.87 5.57
N ILE A 172 2.28 1.99 5.57
CA ILE A 172 0.89 2.29 5.19
C ILE A 172 0.13 2.84 6.41
N ARG A 173 -0.39 4.07 6.31
CA ARG A 173 -1.20 4.74 7.33
C ARG A 173 -2.70 4.50 7.14
N SER A 174 -3.11 4.26 5.90
CA SER A 174 -4.51 4.10 5.52
C SER A 174 -4.61 3.18 4.31
N LEU A 175 -5.68 2.39 4.24
CA LEU A 175 -5.98 1.53 3.08
C LEU A 175 -6.06 2.34 1.76
N GLN A 176 -6.39 3.62 1.82
CA GLN A 176 -6.41 4.49 0.63
C GLN A 176 -5.01 4.70 0.02
N GLU A 177 -3.95 4.58 0.79
CA GLU A 177 -2.55 4.71 0.34
C GLU A 177 -2.04 3.48 -0.41
N VAL A 178 -2.74 2.35 -0.29
CA VAL A 178 -2.38 1.13 -1.03
C VAL A 178 -2.62 1.35 -2.52
N ASN A 179 -1.55 1.30 -3.31
CA ASN A 179 -1.63 1.53 -4.76
C ASN A 179 -2.24 0.32 -5.50
N TYR A 180 -1.86 -0.89 -5.12
CA TYR A 180 -2.31 -2.13 -5.75
C TYR A 180 -3.05 -3.01 -4.74
N SER A 181 -4.39 -3.01 -4.79
CA SER A 181 -5.22 -3.79 -3.84
C SER A 181 -4.93 -5.30 -3.90
N LEU A 182 -4.52 -5.82 -5.06
CA LEU A 182 -4.17 -7.24 -5.22
C LEU A 182 -2.92 -7.64 -4.41
N MET A 183 -2.04 -6.70 -4.05
CA MET A 183 -0.95 -7.00 -3.11
C MET A 183 -1.50 -7.32 -1.71
N VAL A 184 -2.54 -6.61 -1.28
CA VAL A 184 -3.21 -6.90 0.00
C VAL A 184 -3.89 -8.26 -0.03
N VAL A 185 -4.52 -8.60 -1.16
CA VAL A 185 -5.17 -9.92 -1.36
C VAL A 185 -4.14 -11.03 -1.21
N LEU A 186 -2.95 -10.90 -1.85
CA LEU A 186 -1.88 -11.91 -1.71
C LEU A 186 -1.45 -12.07 -0.26
N ILE A 187 -1.16 -10.97 0.44
CA ILE A 187 -0.73 -10.98 1.84
C ILE A 187 -1.79 -11.63 2.73
N ALA A 188 -3.06 -11.25 2.55
CA ALA A 188 -4.17 -11.81 3.30
C ALA A 188 -4.32 -13.31 3.06
N VAL A 189 -4.25 -13.78 1.80
CA VAL A 189 -4.35 -15.21 1.48
C VAL A 189 -3.22 -16.01 2.14
N VAL A 190 -1.99 -15.51 2.16
CA VAL A 190 -0.88 -16.18 2.87
C VAL A 190 -1.15 -16.22 4.38
N PHE A 191 -1.64 -15.14 4.95
CA PHE A 191 -1.89 -15.02 6.39
C PHE A 191 -3.22 -15.64 6.86
N ILE A 192 -3.97 -16.32 6.00
CA ILE A 192 -5.07 -17.20 6.43
C ILE A 192 -4.56 -18.29 7.36
N GLU A 193 -3.33 -18.79 7.09
CA GLU A 193 -2.70 -19.80 7.92
C GLU A 193 -1.93 -19.18 9.08
N ASP A 194 -2.28 -19.55 10.30
CA ASP A 194 -1.66 -19.07 11.53
C ASP A 194 -0.14 -19.28 11.53
N THR A 195 0.31 -20.43 11.04
CA THR A 195 1.74 -20.79 10.98
C THR A 195 2.54 -19.75 10.20
N TYR A 196 2.00 -19.18 9.13
CA TYR A 196 2.67 -18.17 8.32
C TYR A 196 2.57 -16.79 8.95
N PHE A 197 1.43 -16.46 9.57
CA PHE A 197 1.27 -15.17 10.24
C PHE A 197 2.18 -15.02 11.47
N TYR A 198 2.43 -16.11 12.20
CA TYR A 198 3.31 -16.10 13.37
C TYR A 198 4.78 -16.36 13.04
N ASP A 199 5.15 -16.52 11.78
CA ASP A 199 6.53 -16.75 11.33
C ASP A 199 7.18 -15.45 10.83
N LYS A 200 8.26 -15.02 11.51
CA LYS A 200 9.02 -13.83 11.14
C LYS A 200 9.65 -13.95 9.75
N ASP A 201 10.14 -15.14 9.39
CA ASP A 201 10.78 -15.34 8.08
C ASP A 201 9.77 -15.18 6.94
N VAL A 202 8.50 -15.60 7.14
CA VAL A 202 7.43 -15.35 6.18
C VAL A 202 7.13 -13.86 6.05
N HIS A 203 7.11 -13.11 7.15
CA HIS A 203 6.97 -11.65 7.08
C HIS A 203 8.13 -11.02 6.32
N ASP A 204 9.36 -11.46 6.55
CA ASP A 204 10.55 -10.97 5.85
C ASP A 204 10.46 -11.27 4.34
N LEU A 205 10.06 -12.50 3.96
CA LEU A 205 9.82 -12.88 2.56
C LEU A 205 8.81 -11.95 1.87
N ILE A 206 7.66 -11.74 2.52
CA ILE A 206 6.58 -10.89 1.98
C ILE A 206 7.05 -9.43 1.89
N GLU A 207 7.82 -8.92 2.85
CA GLU A 207 8.38 -7.57 2.80
C GLU A 207 9.36 -7.40 1.64
N GLY A 208 10.26 -8.37 1.41
CA GLY A 208 11.16 -8.40 0.28
C GLY A 208 10.42 -8.42 -1.07
N TRP A 209 9.39 -9.25 -1.18
CA TRP A 209 8.50 -9.28 -2.34
C TRP A 209 7.76 -7.95 -2.53
N TYR A 210 7.20 -7.39 -1.46
CA TYR A 210 6.43 -6.14 -1.50
C TYR A 210 7.23 -4.99 -2.11
N TRP A 211 8.44 -4.76 -1.60
CA TRP A 211 9.31 -3.70 -2.10
C TRP A 211 9.83 -3.99 -3.51
N SER A 212 10.09 -5.26 -3.84
CA SER A 212 10.51 -5.66 -5.19
C SER A 212 9.42 -5.36 -6.22
N VAL A 213 8.17 -5.74 -5.95
CA VAL A 213 7.03 -5.48 -6.84
C VAL A 213 6.74 -3.99 -6.96
N LEU A 214 6.78 -3.25 -5.84
CA LEU A 214 6.45 -1.83 -5.82
C LEU A 214 7.47 -1.01 -6.64
N PHE A 215 8.76 -1.25 -6.44
CA PHE A 215 9.82 -0.49 -7.11
C PHE A 215 10.13 -0.97 -8.53
N SER A 216 9.87 -2.22 -8.89
CA SER A 216 9.99 -2.70 -10.26
C SER A 216 8.85 -2.23 -11.17
N GLY A 217 7.69 -1.87 -10.59
CA GLY A 217 6.49 -1.58 -11.36
C GLY A 217 5.85 -2.85 -11.96
N GLU A 218 6.08 -4.01 -11.36
CA GLU A 218 5.57 -5.32 -11.81
C GLU A 218 4.05 -5.30 -12.03
N TYR A 219 3.31 -4.54 -11.21
CA TYR A 219 1.86 -4.43 -11.28
C TYR A 219 1.36 -3.25 -12.12
N ASP A 220 2.24 -2.51 -12.79
CA ASP A 220 1.84 -1.41 -13.68
C ASP A 220 1.16 -1.91 -14.97
N LYS A 221 1.51 -3.13 -15.39
CA LYS A 221 0.94 -3.83 -16.55
C LYS A 221 0.58 -5.25 -16.17
N ASP A 222 -0.41 -5.81 -16.83
CA ASP A 222 -0.84 -7.20 -16.66
C ASP A 222 -1.04 -7.61 -15.19
N GLN A 223 -1.53 -6.67 -14.36
CA GLN A 223 -1.62 -6.78 -12.92
C GLN A 223 -2.27 -8.11 -12.46
N ASN A 224 -3.36 -8.52 -13.11
CA ASN A 224 -4.08 -9.74 -12.73
C ASN A 224 -3.26 -11.00 -13.00
N VAL A 225 -2.51 -11.03 -14.11
CA VAL A 225 -1.66 -12.18 -14.47
C VAL A 225 -0.48 -12.25 -13.50
N ASN A 226 0.18 -11.13 -13.26
CA ASN A 226 1.30 -11.04 -12.34
C ASN A 226 0.88 -11.38 -10.91
N PHE A 227 -0.29 -10.91 -10.47
CA PHE A 227 -0.86 -11.27 -9.16
C PHE A 227 -1.03 -12.79 -9.01
N ILE A 228 -1.68 -13.46 -9.97
CA ILE A 228 -1.92 -14.90 -9.90
C ILE A 228 -0.60 -15.68 -9.87
N ASN A 229 0.36 -15.29 -10.69
CA ASN A 229 1.69 -15.92 -10.72
C ASN A 229 2.42 -15.71 -9.39
N ASN A 230 2.43 -14.49 -8.87
CA ASN A 230 3.04 -14.16 -7.60
C ASN A 230 2.37 -14.89 -6.43
N LEU A 231 1.04 -15.00 -6.42
CA LEU A 231 0.31 -15.74 -5.39
C LEU A 231 0.65 -17.23 -5.40
N LYS A 232 0.65 -17.87 -6.58
CA LYS A 232 1.06 -19.28 -6.72
C LYS A 232 2.49 -19.52 -6.23
N ASN A 233 3.41 -18.67 -6.68
CA ASN A 233 4.82 -18.78 -6.32
C ASN A 233 5.02 -18.51 -4.81
N MET A 234 4.36 -17.50 -4.24
CA MET A 234 4.43 -17.20 -2.82
C MET A 234 3.95 -18.39 -1.98
N LEU A 235 2.80 -18.98 -2.32
CA LEU A 235 2.29 -20.14 -1.61
C LEU A 235 3.21 -21.37 -1.74
N LYS A 236 3.80 -21.61 -2.92
CA LYS A 236 4.81 -22.67 -3.09
C LYS A 236 6.05 -22.40 -2.24
N THR A 237 6.49 -21.14 -2.17
CA THR A 237 7.66 -20.77 -1.38
C THR A 237 7.44 -20.97 0.11
N VAL A 238 6.34 -20.45 0.68
CA VAL A 238 6.05 -20.63 2.12
C VAL A 238 5.78 -22.09 2.50
N LYS A 239 5.28 -22.89 1.54
CA LYS A 239 5.13 -24.34 1.69
C LYS A 239 6.45 -25.11 1.49
N LYS A 240 7.58 -24.41 1.25
CA LYS A 240 8.90 -24.98 1.00
C LYS A 240 8.96 -25.92 -0.22
N GLN A 241 8.10 -25.69 -1.22
CA GLN A 241 8.05 -26.43 -2.48
C GLN A 241 8.94 -25.80 -3.56
N MET A 242 9.33 -24.53 -3.38
CA MET A 242 10.27 -23.81 -4.23
C MET A 242 11.03 -22.74 -3.45
N LYS A 243 12.15 -22.30 -3.98
CA LYS A 243 12.94 -21.16 -3.46
C LYS A 243 12.36 -19.83 -3.91
N ALA A 244 12.86 -18.73 -3.33
CA ALA A 244 12.43 -17.38 -3.66
C ALA A 244 13.11 -16.79 -4.92
N ASP A 245 13.69 -17.58 -5.80
CA ASP A 245 14.41 -17.13 -7.01
C ASP A 245 13.54 -16.26 -7.92
N TRP A 246 12.23 -16.50 -7.93
CA TRP A 246 11.27 -15.68 -8.66
C TRP A 246 11.17 -14.25 -8.12
N ILE A 247 11.33 -14.04 -6.79
CA ILE A 247 11.39 -12.69 -6.21
C ILE A 247 12.73 -12.04 -6.56
N ILE A 248 13.81 -12.81 -6.57
CA ILE A 248 15.13 -12.32 -6.99
C ILE A 248 15.09 -11.83 -8.43
N ALA A 249 14.37 -12.51 -9.32
CA ALA A 249 14.15 -12.06 -10.70
C ALA A 249 13.39 -10.72 -10.76
N ILE A 250 12.31 -10.54 -9.96
CA ILE A 250 11.61 -9.26 -9.84
C ILE A 250 12.56 -8.19 -9.29
N THR A 251 13.35 -8.53 -8.25
CA THR A 251 14.33 -7.63 -7.65
C THR A 251 15.40 -7.18 -8.65
N ALA A 252 15.86 -8.07 -9.51
CA ALA A 252 16.80 -7.72 -10.57
C ALA A 252 16.22 -6.61 -11.47
N ASN A 253 14.94 -6.67 -11.79
CA ASN A 253 14.26 -5.60 -12.54
C ASN A 253 14.24 -4.26 -11.80
N VAL A 254 14.19 -4.25 -10.45
CA VAL A 254 14.31 -3.00 -9.67
C VAL A 254 15.65 -2.32 -9.94
N PHE A 255 16.75 -3.10 -10.10
CA PHE A 255 18.12 -2.60 -10.18
C PHE A 255 18.75 -2.63 -11.58
N LEU A 256 18.00 -3.08 -12.58
CA LEU A 256 18.45 -3.17 -13.98
C LEU A 256 17.82 -2.12 -14.90
N MET A 257 17.57 -0.89 -14.43
CA MET A 257 17.03 0.19 -15.27
C MET A 257 15.51 0.33 -15.27
N THR A 258 14.90 0.04 -14.17
CA THR A 258 13.50 0.40 -13.95
C THR A 258 13.37 1.80 -13.34
N ASN A 259 12.14 2.26 -13.20
CA ASN A 259 11.81 3.59 -12.71
C ASN A 259 12.56 4.02 -11.44
N PHE A 260 12.85 3.09 -10.51
CA PHE A 260 13.53 3.41 -9.26
C PHE A 260 15.07 3.42 -9.38
N SER A 261 15.65 2.60 -10.23
CA SER A 261 17.11 2.47 -10.34
C SER A 261 17.70 3.20 -11.55
N ASP A 262 16.89 3.79 -12.40
CA ASP A 262 17.35 4.63 -13.49
C ASP A 262 17.73 6.01 -12.94
N LYS A 263 18.99 6.16 -12.53
CA LYS A 263 19.55 7.40 -11.99
C LYS A 263 19.29 8.60 -12.91
N GLN A 264 19.52 8.45 -14.21
CA GLN A 264 19.30 9.49 -15.20
C GLN A 264 17.82 9.90 -15.31
N LEU A 265 16.90 8.92 -15.19
CA LEU A 265 15.48 9.20 -15.18
C LEU A 265 15.09 10.00 -13.92
N LEU A 266 15.54 9.54 -12.74
CA LEU A 266 15.21 10.19 -11.45
C LEU A 266 15.85 11.57 -11.31
N LEU A 267 16.99 11.82 -11.93
CA LEU A 267 17.67 13.13 -11.95
C LEU A 267 17.24 14.02 -13.12
N MET A 268 16.21 13.61 -13.87
CA MET A 268 15.64 14.36 -15.00
C MET A 268 16.58 14.53 -16.21
N ASP A 269 17.67 13.79 -16.32
CA ASP A 269 18.59 13.87 -17.46
C ASP A 269 17.93 13.49 -18.78
N LYS A 270 16.86 12.67 -18.71
CA LYS A 270 16.06 12.21 -19.87
C LYS A 270 14.82 13.07 -20.13
N ALA A 271 14.66 14.18 -19.42
CA ALA A 271 13.46 15.02 -19.55
C ALA A 271 13.33 15.66 -20.96
N ALA A 272 14.45 15.94 -21.62
CA ALA A 272 14.45 16.42 -23.00
C ALA A 272 13.91 15.41 -24.01
N GLU A 273 14.04 14.10 -23.71
CA GLU A 273 13.50 12.98 -24.48
C GLU A 273 12.06 12.64 -24.12
N ASP A 274 11.38 13.50 -23.36
CA ASP A 274 10.03 13.27 -22.80
C ASP A 274 9.95 12.06 -21.85
N ARG A 275 11.07 11.69 -21.21
CA ARG A 275 11.19 10.63 -20.23
C ARG A 275 11.46 11.21 -18.85
N TYR A 276 10.54 11.01 -17.93
CA TYR A 276 10.61 11.47 -16.54
C TYR A 276 9.92 10.46 -15.61
N PRO A 277 10.24 10.48 -14.29
CA PRO A 277 9.67 9.51 -13.36
C PRO A 277 8.17 9.73 -13.17
N LYS A 278 7.45 8.64 -13.00
CA LYS A 278 6.04 8.71 -12.62
C LYS A 278 5.90 9.34 -11.22
N ARG A 279 4.90 10.21 -11.04
CA ARG A 279 4.62 10.86 -9.76
C ARG A 279 4.44 9.86 -8.61
N ILE A 280 3.90 8.68 -8.89
CA ILE A 280 3.71 7.61 -7.91
C ILE A 280 5.03 7.16 -7.26
N MET A 281 6.16 7.31 -7.96
CA MET A 281 7.47 6.95 -7.42
C MET A 281 7.84 7.80 -6.19
N ALA A 282 7.46 9.09 -6.16
CA ALA A 282 7.67 9.92 -4.97
C ALA A 282 6.86 9.42 -3.76
N ILE A 283 5.64 8.91 -4.01
CA ILE A 283 4.82 8.30 -2.96
C ILE A 283 5.50 7.03 -2.44
N PHE A 284 6.02 6.17 -3.32
CA PHE A 284 6.70 4.93 -2.92
C PHE A 284 7.98 5.19 -2.13
N VAL A 285 8.76 6.19 -2.55
CA VAL A 285 9.96 6.63 -1.82
C VAL A 285 9.57 7.13 -0.42
N CYS A 286 8.58 7.98 -0.31
CA CYS A 286 8.09 8.49 0.98
C CYS A 286 7.54 7.37 1.87
N GLN A 287 6.78 6.44 1.31
CA GLN A 287 6.25 5.27 2.01
C GLN A 287 7.38 4.38 2.54
N TYR A 288 8.39 4.09 1.70
CA TYR A 288 9.54 3.30 2.11
C TYR A 288 10.32 3.97 3.25
N MET A 289 10.54 5.28 3.17
CA MET A 289 11.18 6.02 4.24
C MET A 289 10.36 5.95 5.54
N LEU A 290 9.04 6.14 5.46
CA LEU A 290 8.14 6.06 6.61
C LEU A 290 8.15 4.66 7.26
N SER A 291 8.25 3.59 6.47
CA SER A 291 8.33 2.21 7.00
C SER A 291 9.56 1.97 7.89
N ARG A 292 10.63 2.73 7.67
CA ARG A 292 11.88 2.62 8.43
C ARG A 292 11.88 3.42 9.72
N THR A 293 10.91 4.32 9.90
CA THR A 293 10.88 5.31 10.98
C THR A 293 12.12 6.21 11.00
N TYR A 294 11.96 7.47 11.32
CA TYR A 294 13.05 8.45 11.40
C TYR A 294 12.71 9.55 12.39
N LYS A 295 13.69 10.37 12.74
CA LYS A 295 13.51 11.52 13.63
C LYS A 295 12.85 12.68 12.90
N ASP A 296 12.05 13.47 13.62
CA ASP A 296 11.55 14.75 13.11
C ASP A 296 12.72 15.67 12.75
N MET A 297 12.54 16.49 11.71
CA MET A 297 13.65 17.33 11.20
C MET A 297 14.22 18.28 12.25
N PHE A 298 13.38 18.84 13.12
CA PHE A 298 13.77 19.89 14.07
C PHE A 298 13.63 19.46 15.53
N ASP A 299 13.06 18.30 15.81
CA ASP A 299 12.87 17.78 17.16
C ASP A 299 13.30 16.31 17.27
N SER A 300 14.55 16.10 17.73
CA SER A 300 15.11 14.75 17.90
C SER A 300 14.37 13.90 18.95
N SER A 301 13.55 14.51 19.80
CA SER A 301 12.71 13.76 20.74
C SER A 301 11.54 13.07 20.07
N LYS A 302 11.08 13.56 18.91
CA LYS A 302 9.98 13.01 18.14
C LYS A 302 10.46 11.96 17.14
N THR A 303 9.73 10.85 17.07
CA THR A 303 9.94 9.80 16.05
C THR A 303 8.80 9.82 15.07
N ILE A 304 9.10 10.00 13.80
CA ILE A 304 8.15 9.94 12.70
C ILE A 304 7.97 8.49 12.28
N SER A 305 6.74 8.01 12.36
CA SER A 305 6.34 6.67 11.98
C SER A 305 4.85 6.66 11.61
N VAL A 306 4.34 5.53 11.14
CA VAL A 306 2.89 5.36 10.92
C VAL A 306 2.08 5.41 12.23
N PHE A 307 2.74 5.30 13.38
CA PHE A 307 2.14 5.27 14.72
C PHE A 307 2.33 6.58 15.49
N CYS A 308 3.03 7.58 14.94
CA CYS A 308 3.14 8.86 15.63
C CYS A 308 1.77 9.58 15.62
N LYS A 309 1.56 10.44 16.61
CA LYS A 309 0.30 11.18 16.78
C LYS A 309 -0.08 11.96 15.52
N GLU A 310 0.91 12.50 14.85
CA GLU A 310 0.80 13.33 13.65
C GLU A 310 0.76 12.50 12.34
N ALA A 311 0.79 11.16 12.41
CA ALA A 311 0.92 10.30 11.23
C ALA A 311 -0.11 10.60 10.11
N ALA A 312 -1.35 10.89 10.48
CA ALA A 312 -2.42 11.23 9.53
C ALA A 312 -2.25 12.60 8.87
N GLU A 313 -1.47 13.49 9.49
CA GLU A 313 -1.27 14.87 9.05
C GLU A 313 0.10 15.11 8.41
N LEU A 314 0.95 14.06 8.29
CA LEU A 314 2.24 14.16 7.62
C LEU A 314 2.08 14.66 6.20
N GLN A 315 2.88 15.65 5.85
CA GLN A 315 2.83 16.32 4.56
C GLN A 315 4.03 15.92 3.71
N MET A 316 3.78 15.68 2.44
CA MET A 316 4.86 15.45 1.47
C MET A 316 5.47 16.79 1.10
N HIS A 317 6.74 16.97 1.41
CA HIS A 317 7.50 18.22 1.28
C HIS A 317 8.68 18.06 0.34
N HIS A 318 9.02 19.11 -0.41
CA HIS A 318 10.24 19.19 -1.21
C HIS A 318 11.41 19.58 -0.30
N ILE A 319 12.43 18.74 -0.21
CA ILE A 319 13.66 19.05 0.54
C ILE A 319 14.30 20.33 -0.01
N ILE A 320 14.35 20.46 -1.33
CA ILE A 320 14.72 21.70 -2.02
C ILE A 320 13.42 22.39 -2.43
N PRO A 321 13.01 23.48 -1.76
CA PRO A 321 11.72 24.11 -2.03
C PRO A 321 11.66 24.71 -3.43
N LEU A 322 10.53 24.53 -4.11
CA LEU A 322 10.31 25.06 -5.47
C LEU A 322 10.48 26.59 -5.56
N GLY A 323 10.14 27.32 -4.49
CA GLY A 323 10.28 28.76 -4.42
C GLY A 323 11.72 29.25 -4.55
N THR A 324 12.69 28.43 -4.13
CA THR A 324 14.12 28.75 -4.19
C THR A 324 14.79 28.34 -5.51
N ALA A 325 14.14 27.45 -6.27
CA ALA A 325 14.63 26.95 -7.56
C ALA A 325 14.01 27.67 -8.76
N LYS A 326 13.04 28.56 -8.54
CA LYS A 326 12.38 29.29 -9.63
C LYS A 326 13.30 30.34 -10.25
N LYS A 327 13.24 30.47 -11.58
CA LYS A 327 13.87 31.55 -12.32
C LYS A 327 12.97 32.80 -12.30
N ILE A 328 13.55 33.96 -12.65
CA ILE A 328 12.79 35.20 -12.74
C ILE A 328 11.64 35.02 -13.75
N GLY A 329 10.43 35.34 -13.30
CA GLY A 329 9.20 35.23 -14.12
C GLY A 329 8.49 33.87 -14.01
N GLU A 330 9.05 32.88 -13.34
CA GLU A 330 8.37 31.60 -13.11
C GLU A 330 7.43 31.65 -11.90
N VAL A 331 6.33 30.92 -11.98
CA VAL A 331 5.35 30.77 -10.91
C VAL A 331 5.49 29.39 -10.27
N THR A 332 5.64 29.33 -8.94
CA THR A 332 5.81 28.08 -8.19
C THR A 332 4.69 27.07 -8.46
N ALA A 333 3.46 27.53 -8.69
CA ALA A 333 2.33 26.66 -9.03
C ALA A 333 2.52 25.92 -10.36
N ASP A 334 3.14 26.57 -11.34
CA ASP A 334 3.42 25.97 -12.66
C ASP A 334 4.61 25.02 -12.57
N LEU A 335 5.66 25.40 -11.84
CA LEU A 335 6.78 24.51 -11.55
C LEU A 335 6.30 23.20 -10.87
N ARG A 336 5.38 23.28 -9.92
CA ARG A 336 4.82 22.11 -9.24
C ARG A 336 4.10 21.15 -10.19
N LYS A 337 3.53 21.66 -11.27
CA LYS A 337 2.83 20.87 -12.29
C LYS A 337 3.78 20.34 -13.37
N ASN A 338 4.98 20.89 -13.49
CA ASN A 338 5.95 20.48 -14.49
C ASN A 338 6.66 19.17 -14.09
N PRO A 339 6.31 18.01 -14.66
CA PRO A 339 6.90 16.74 -14.28
C PRO A 339 8.37 16.61 -14.67
N LYS A 340 8.88 17.50 -15.50
CA LYS A 340 10.26 17.51 -16.01
C LYS A 340 11.21 18.40 -15.20
N HIS A 341 10.67 19.15 -14.22
CA HIS A 341 11.50 20.02 -13.39
C HIS A 341 12.23 19.20 -12.34
N ILE A 342 13.54 19.40 -12.21
CA ILE A 342 14.40 18.59 -11.33
C ILE A 342 13.94 18.57 -9.85
N CYS A 343 13.40 19.65 -9.33
CA CYS A 343 12.83 19.68 -7.98
C CYS A 343 11.60 18.79 -7.80
N ASN A 344 10.97 18.33 -8.90
CA ASN A 344 9.88 17.34 -8.84
C ASN A 344 10.39 15.89 -8.93
N SER A 345 11.71 15.70 -8.91
CA SER A 345 12.30 14.36 -8.74
C SER A 345 11.72 13.65 -7.52
N PRO A 346 11.40 12.36 -7.61
CA PRO A 346 11.02 11.54 -6.45
C PRO A 346 12.02 11.62 -5.29
N LEU A 347 13.28 11.85 -5.60
CA LEU A 347 14.36 11.99 -4.64
C LEU A 347 14.26 13.27 -3.79
N ASN A 348 13.53 14.27 -4.24
CA ASN A 348 13.36 15.54 -3.55
C ASN A 348 12.21 15.54 -2.51
N PHE A 349 11.54 14.40 -2.30
CA PHE A 349 10.39 14.35 -1.39
C PHE A 349 10.70 13.63 -0.09
N VAL A 350 10.04 14.10 0.98
CA VAL A 350 10.03 13.54 2.32
C VAL A 350 8.68 13.81 2.98
N LEU A 351 8.25 12.92 3.88
CA LEU A 351 7.10 13.19 4.75
C LEU A 351 7.59 13.90 6.01
N ILE A 352 7.00 15.04 6.34
CA ILE A 352 7.33 15.84 7.53
C ILE A 352 6.07 16.23 8.28
N THR A 353 6.21 16.60 9.55
CA THR A 353 5.13 17.17 10.35
C THR A 353 4.69 18.53 9.81
N LYS A 354 3.48 18.91 10.14
CA LYS A 354 2.95 20.23 9.80
C LYS A 354 3.77 21.36 10.45
N GLU A 355 4.26 21.11 11.66
CA GLU A 355 5.15 22.01 12.39
C GLU A 355 6.47 22.20 11.64
N ALA A 356 7.13 21.10 11.25
CA ALA A 356 8.36 21.16 10.47
C ALA A 356 8.14 21.87 9.13
N ASN A 357 7.02 21.62 8.45
CA ASN A 357 6.70 22.31 7.19
C ASN A 357 6.49 23.82 7.37
N LYS A 358 5.90 24.25 8.48
CA LYS A 358 5.76 25.68 8.81
C LYS A 358 7.10 26.33 9.15
N GLU A 359 7.98 25.59 9.88
CA GLU A 359 9.31 26.07 10.21
C GLU A 359 10.18 26.31 8.97
N ILE A 360 10.09 25.40 7.99
CA ILE A 360 10.80 25.56 6.71
C ILE A 360 10.19 26.71 5.90
N SER A 361 8.86 26.79 5.81
CA SER A 361 8.14 27.76 4.97
C SER A 361 8.69 27.77 3.52
N ASP A 362 9.24 28.91 3.06
CA ASP A 362 9.91 29.08 1.79
C ASP A 362 11.43 29.27 1.91
N GLU A 363 11.99 28.89 3.07
CA GLU A 363 13.41 29.06 3.36
C GLU A 363 14.24 28.12 2.48
N ALA A 364 15.31 28.62 1.90
CA ALA A 364 16.21 27.82 1.07
C ALA A 364 16.94 26.75 1.92
N LEU A 365 17.26 25.61 1.28
CA LEU A 365 17.85 24.47 1.98
C LEU A 365 19.15 24.84 2.71
N ASP A 366 20.03 25.65 2.11
CA ASP A 366 21.27 26.13 2.71
C ASP A 366 21.06 26.85 4.07
N LYS A 367 19.91 27.46 4.26
CA LYS A 367 19.54 28.14 5.49
C LYS A 367 18.95 27.20 6.53
N TYR A 368 17.94 26.43 6.16
CA TYR A 368 17.26 25.58 7.13
C TYR A 368 17.98 24.25 7.43
N VAL A 369 18.91 23.80 6.57
CA VAL A 369 19.70 22.57 6.80
C VAL A 369 20.50 22.63 8.08
N THR A 370 20.91 23.82 8.50
CA THR A 370 21.66 24.01 9.77
C THR A 370 20.80 23.73 11.01
N LYS A 371 19.48 23.90 10.88
CA LYS A 371 18.48 23.66 11.93
C LYS A 371 18.06 22.19 12.03
N ILE A 372 18.27 21.40 10.96
CA ILE A 372 17.90 19.98 10.95
C ILE A 372 18.81 19.21 11.93
N THR A 373 18.19 18.35 12.73
CA THR A 373 18.92 17.50 13.69
C THR A 373 19.89 16.55 12.98
N PRO A 374 21.03 16.22 13.58
CA PRO A 374 22.00 15.30 12.96
C PRO A 374 21.40 13.94 12.63
N GLU A 375 20.52 13.44 13.49
CA GLU A 375 19.83 12.16 13.32
C GLU A 375 18.91 12.20 12.10
N ALA A 376 18.07 13.25 11.97
CA ALA A 376 17.17 13.41 10.85
C ALA A 376 17.94 13.60 9.52
N LYS A 377 19.07 14.36 9.53
CA LYS A 377 19.93 14.47 8.34
C LYS A 377 20.41 13.10 7.87
N ALA A 378 20.92 12.29 8.79
CA ALA A 378 21.45 10.96 8.47
C ALA A 378 20.33 10.03 7.97
N GLU A 379 19.18 9.98 8.67
CA GLU A 379 18.08 9.08 8.35
C GLU A 379 17.32 9.47 7.07
N LEU A 380 17.27 10.77 6.74
CA LEU A 380 16.62 11.29 5.53
C LEU A 380 17.60 11.53 4.35
N PHE A 381 18.88 11.20 4.55
CA PHE A 381 19.94 11.40 3.55
C PHE A 381 20.11 12.86 3.11
N ILE A 382 20.13 13.77 4.09
CA ILE A 382 20.36 15.21 3.90
C ILE A 382 21.73 15.57 4.46
N THR A 383 22.79 14.89 4.04
CA THR A 383 24.10 14.95 4.71
C THR A 383 25.14 15.80 3.99
N ALA A 384 24.94 16.14 2.73
CA ALA A 384 26.01 16.63 1.85
C ALA A 384 26.02 18.14 1.65
N TYR A 385 25.61 18.94 2.67
CA TYR A 385 25.56 20.40 2.49
C TYR A 385 26.45 21.14 3.45
N THR A 386 27.30 21.98 2.89
CA THR A 386 27.95 23.05 3.62
C THR A 386 27.10 24.32 3.51
N THR A 387 27.11 25.13 4.58
CA THR A 387 26.38 26.41 4.67
C THR A 387 26.86 27.45 3.65
N GLU A 388 27.95 27.18 2.96
CA GLU A 388 28.56 28.06 1.94
C GLU A 388 27.97 27.85 0.54
N ASP A 389 27.23 26.79 0.34
CA ASP A 389 26.66 26.44 -0.95
C ASP A 389 25.24 26.99 -1.14
N SER A 390 25.08 28.05 -1.96
CA SER A 390 23.74 28.46 -2.37
C SER A 390 23.11 27.37 -3.27
N VAL A 391 21.94 26.85 -2.88
CA VAL A 391 21.26 25.72 -3.56
C VAL A 391 20.52 26.13 -4.81
N ASN A 392 20.75 27.33 -5.32
CA ASN A 392 19.95 27.94 -6.39
C ASN A 392 20.38 27.58 -7.82
N THR A 393 21.44 26.77 -8.01
CA THR A 393 21.87 26.33 -9.34
C THR A 393 21.35 24.91 -9.62
N ASP A 394 20.95 24.65 -10.86
CA ASP A 394 20.53 23.31 -11.29
C ASP A 394 21.61 22.25 -11.01
N GLU A 395 22.90 22.62 -11.15
CA GLU A 395 24.04 21.74 -10.85
C GLU A 395 24.11 21.34 -9.38
N LYS A 396 23.87 22.28 -8.45
CA LYS A 396 23.86 21.98 -7.01
C LYS A 396 22.67 21.13 -6.61
N ILE A 397 21.47 21.43 -7.14
CA ILE A 397 20.28 20.62 -6.97
C ILE A 397 20.55 19.19 -7.43
N TYR A 398 21.17 19.06 -8.61
CA TYR A 398 21.53 17.76 -9.18
C TYR A 398 22.46 16.98 -8.24
N GLY A 399 23.55 17.56 -7.80
CA GLY A 399 24.52 16.90 -6.91
C GLY A 399 23.91 16.43 -5.58
N ILE A 400 22.97 17.22 -5.04
CA ILE A 400 22.19 16.89 -3.85
C ILE A 400 21.34 15.63 -4.08
N LEU A 401 20.57 15.62 -5.14
CA LEU A 401 19.67 14.52 -5.44
C LEU A 401 20.42 13.27 -5.90
N GLU A 402 21.59 13.44 -6.55
CA GLU A 402 22.48 12.36 -6.92
C GLU A 402 23.00 11.59 -5.70
N ASN A 403 23.53 12.31 -4.73
CA ASN A 403 23.99 11.70 -3.48
C ASN A 403 22.84 10.96 -2.76
N ARG A 404 21.68 11.60 -2.71
CA ARG A 404 20.49 10.98 -2.12
C ARG A 404 20.04 9.72 -2.86
N PHE A 405 20.14 9.69 -4.20
CA PHE A 405 19.89 8.50 -5.00
C PHE A 405 20.81 7.34 -4.60
N ASP A 406 22.12 7.58 -4.53
CA ASP A 406 23.09 6.52 -4.25
C ASP A 406 22.85 5.91 -2.86
N MET A 407 22.56 6.74 -1.85
CA MET A 407 22.25 6.29 -0.50
C MET A 407 20.93 5.50 -0.44
N MET A 408 19.86 5.98 -1.08
CA MET A 408 18.57 5.32 -1.09
C MET A 408 18.58 4.02 -1.88
N ASN A 409 19.25 3.99 -3.04
CA ASN A 409 19.38 2.79 -3.85
C ASN A 409 20.13 1.69 -3.07
N GLY A 410 21.23 2.04 -2.41
CA GLY A 410 21.97 1.14 -1.53
C GLY A 410 21.11 0.60 -0.39
N LEU A 411 20.32 1.47 0.25
CA LEU A 411 19.44 1.09 1.35
C LEU A 411 18.32 0.13 0.92
N VAL A 412 17.64 0.44 -0.18
CA VAL A 412 16.56 -0.44 -0.71
C VAL A 412 17.12 -1.79 -1.10
N ARG A 413 18.27 -1.81 -1.79
CA ARG A 413 18.97 -3.05 -2.18
C ARG A 413 19.35 -3.89 -0.96
N GLY A 414 19.94 -3.28 0.05
CA GLY A 414 20.30 -3.95 1.32
C GLY A 414 19.05 -4.55 1.97
N THR A 415 17.99 -3.75 2.15
CA THR A 415 16.75 -4.22 2.76
C THR A 415 16.15 -5.43 2.04
N ILE A 416 16.00 -5.38 0.71
CA ILE A 416 15.43 -6.51 -0.04
C ILE A 416 16.31 -7.75 0.09
N ASN A 417 17.62 -7.61 -0.03
CA ASN A 417 18.54 -8.73 0.10
C ASN A 417 18.51 -9.38 1.48
N ASP A 418 18.48 -8.56 2.54
CA ASP A 418 18.41 -9.05 3.92
C ASP A 418 17.11 -9.80 4.19
N ARG A 419 15.98 -9.28 3.66
CA ARG A 419 14.67 -9.93 3.80
C ARG A 419 14.57 -11.27 3.06
N LEU A 420 15.31 -11.45 1.99
CA LEU A 420 15.29 -12.69 1.19
C LEU A 420 16.39 -13.68 1.58
N MET A 421 17.26 -13.33 2.56
CA MET A 421 18.45 -14.14 2.86
C MET A 421 18.12 -15.57 3.30
N SER A 422 17.10 -15.77 4.13
CA SER A 422 16.69 -17.10 4.64
C SER A 422 15.93 -17.95 3.60
N TRP A 423 15.63 -17.40 2.42
CA TRP A 423 14.82 -18.05 1.37
C TRP A 423 15.59 -18.34 0.07
N LYS A 424 16.88 -18.04 0.02
CA LYS A 424 17.77 -18.27 -1.13
C LYS A 424 18.22 -19.72 -1.27
#